data_81ef264acfb7cc0d992c2a5562689f83
#
_entry.id   81ef264acfb7cc0d992c2a5562689f83
#
_cell.length_a   1.000
_cell.length_b   1.000
_cell.length_c   1.000
_cell.angle_alpha   90.00
_cell.angle_beta   90.00
_cell.angle_gamma   90.00
#
_symmetry.space_group_name_H-M   'P 1'
#
loop_
_entity.id
_entity.type
_entity.pdbx_description
1 polymer ?
#
loop_
_entity_poly.entity_id
_entity_poly.type
_entity_poly.pdbx_seq_one_letter_code
_entity_poly.pdbx_strand_id
1 'polypeptide(L)'
;KFVDQVESGMMHIESVDITKELPKHGDSLMLSILTLQFTPIEYRQKIVKAIYDNLETGNAFLLVEKVLGNSSDLDDLMVKEYYDMKSSHQYTEKQIKDKRKSLEGVLVPITAKWNEDLLKEAGFRQVDCFWRYLNFAGWIAVK
;
A
#
# COMPACT_ATOMS: atom_id res chain seq x y z
N LYS A 1 -14.18 -4.41 17.41
CA LYS A 1 -13.56 -5.70 17.00
C LYS A 1 -12.22 -5.94 17.71
N PHE A 2 -11.51 -4.90 18.14
CA PHE A 2 -10.20 -4.98 18.81
C PHE A 2 -10.20 -4.31 20.20
N VAL A 3 -11.37 -4.20 20.85
CA VAL A 3 -11.53 -3.47 22.12
C VAL A 3 -10.65 -4.11 23.21
N ASP A 4 -10.70 -5.42 23.34
CA ASP A 4 -9.94 -6.16 24.35
C ASP A 4 -8.42 -6.00 24.17
N GLN A 5 -7.93 -5.94 22.91
CA GLN A 5 -6.50 -5.73 22.61
C GLN A 5 -6.05 -4.30 22.96
N VAL A 6 -6.92 -3.30 22.75
CA VAL A 6 -6.64 -1.92 23.13
C VAL A 6 -6.66 -1.77 24.66
N GLU A 7 -7.66 -2.33 25.34
CA GLU A 7 -7.78 -2.26 26.80
C GLU A 7 -6.66 -3.00 27.51
N SER A 8 -6.16 -4.10 26.94
CA SER A 8 -5.01 -4.84 27.50
C SER A 8 -3.65 -4.21 27.19
N GLY A 9 -3.60 -3.13 26.40
CA GLY A 9 -2.36 -2.49 25.96
C GLY A 9 -1.58 -3.26 24.89
N MET A 10 -2.14 -4.35 24.33
CA MET A 10 -1.53 -5.08 23.20
C MET A 10 -1.66 -4.33 21.87
N MET A 11 -2.61 -3.40 21.77
CA MET A 11 -2.81 -2.57 20.61
C MET A 11 -2.94 -1.10 21.02
N HIS A 12 -2.21 -0.23 20.33
CA HIS A 12 -2.33 1.21 20.43
C HIS A 12 -2.88 1.78 19.14
N ILE A 13 -3.84 2.71 19.21
CA ILE A 13 -4.46 3.34 18.04
C ILE A 13 -4.20 4.83 18.12
N GLU A 14 -3.57 5.36 17.08
CA GLU A 14 -3.30 6.79 16.94
C GLU A 14 -4.00 7.35 15.69
N SER A 15 -4.52 8.57 15.77
CA SER A 15 -5.03 9.31 14.63
C SER A 15 -3.95 10.28 14.15
N VAL A 16 -3.31 9.97 13.03
CA VAL A 16 -2.16 10.72 12.52
C VAL A 16 -2.37 11.09 11.05
N ASP A 17 -1.99 12.29 10.69
CA ASP A 17 -1.84 12.71 9.29
C ASP A 17 -0.43 12.36 8.81
N ILE A 18 -0.29 11.22 8.15
CA ILE A 18 1.00 10.68 7.68
C ILE A 18 1.70 11.57 6.65
N THR A 19 1.00 12.54 6.04
CA THR A 19 1.63 13.52 5.14
C THR A 19 2.45 14.56 5.90
N LYS A 20 2.14 14.77 7.18
CA LYS A 20 2.84 15.70 8.06
C LYS A 20 3.96 15.03 8.82
N GLU A 21 3.61 13.98 9.55
CA GLU A 21 4.57 13.25 10.39
C GLU A 21 4.19 11.77 10.53
N LEU A 22 5.16 10.95 10.85
CA LEU A 22 5.00 9.56 11.23
C LEU A 22 5.52 9.42 12.67
N PRO A 23 4.75 8.85 13.60
CA PRO A 23 5.21 8.60 14.96
C PRO A 23 6.48 7.74 14.98
N LYS A 24 7.38 7.99 15.93
CA LYS A 24 8.64 7.26 16.08
C LYS A 24 8.54 6.28 17.25
N HIS A 25 8.54 5.01 16.96
CA HIS A 25 8.40 3.95 17.97
C HIS A 25 9.57 2.96 18.01
N GLY A 26 10.54 3.05 17.09
CA GLY A 26 11.62 2.06 16.97
C GLY A 26 11.09 0.71 16.53
N ASP A 27 10.34 0.70 15.42
CA ASP A 27 9.56 -0.44 14.97
C ASP A 27 10.43 -1.58 14.43
N SER A 28 10.05 -2.82 14.77
CA SER A 28 10.65 -4.05 14.21
C SER A 28 10.06 -4.44 12.86
N LEU A 29 8.80 -4.07 12.62
CA LEU A 29 8.08 -4.32 11.36
C LEU A 29 7.07 -3.22 11.13
N MET A 30 7.10 -2.61 9.96
CA MET A 30 6.09 -1.67 9.51
C MET A 30 5.28 -2.24 8.35
N LEU A 31 3.99 -1.94 8.34
CA LEU A 31 3.06 -2.41 7.30
C LEU A 31 2.32 -1.22 6.69
N SER A 32 2.29 -1.13 5.36
CA SER A 32 1.39 -0.26 4.61
C SER A 32 0.62 -1.12 3.61
N ILE A 33 -0.64 -1.39 3.91
CA ILE A 33 -1.48 -2.26 3.09
C ILE A 33 -2.63 -1.44 2.52
N LEU A 34 -2.59 -1.22 1.20
CA LEU A 34 -3.58 -0.45 0.44
C LEU A 34 -3.82 0.95 1.03
N THR A 35 -2.76 1.59 1.51
CA THR A 35 -2.84 2.87 2.24
C THR A 35 -2.14 3.99 1.46
N LEU A 36 -0.89 3.78 1.03
CA LEU A 36 -0.07 4.80 0.40
C LEU A 36 -0.67 5.29 -0.93
N GLN A 37 -1.39 4.42 -1.62
CA GLN A 37 -2.11 4.74 -2.87
C GLN A 37 -3.17 5.84 -2.73
N PHE A 38 -3.61 6.15 -1.50
CA PHE A 38 -4.56 7.22 -1.19
C PHE A 38 -3.89 8.53 -0.79
N THR A 39 -2.57 8.56 -0.66
CA THR A 39 -1.84 9.80 -0.42
C THR A 39 -1.44 10.45 -1.74
N PRO A 40 -1.41 11.79 -1.83
CA PRO A 40 -0.89 12.47 -3.03
C PRO A 40 0.55 12.03 -3.33
N ILE A 41 0.88 11.94 -4.61
CA ILE A 41 2.15 11.37 -5.09
C ILE A 41 3.36 12.11 -4.50
N GLU A 42 3.27 13.42 -4.38
CA GLU A 42 4.34 14.28 -3.87
C GLU A 42 4.75 14.00 -2.42
N TYR A 43 3.88 13.37 -1.62
CA TYR A 43 4.19 13.01 -0.23
C TYR A 43 4.76 11.60 -0.07
N ARG A 44 4.59 10.71 -1.05
CA ARG A 44 4.89 9.28 -0.91
C ARG A 44 6.36 9.04 -0.61
N GLN A 45 7.28 9.72 -1.31
CA GLN A 45 8.71 9.58 -1.07
C GLN A 45 9.09 10.01 0.36
N LYS A 46 8.52 11.12 0.85
CA LYS A 46 8.73 11.59 2.23
C LYS A 46 8.21 10.58 3.26
N ILE A 47 7.04 9.99 3.01
CA ILE A 47 6.44 8.99 3.91
C ILE A 47 7.30 7.73 3.95
N VAL A 48 7.69 7.19 2.80
CA VAL A 48 8.53 5.98 2.72
C VAL A 48 9.91 6.23 3.36
N LYS A 49 10.46 7.44 3.20
CA LYS A 49 11.70 7.84 3.87
C LYS A 49 11.52 7.89 5.39
N ALA A 50 10.42 8.44 5.90
CA ALA A 50 10.13 8.46 7.32
C ALA A 50 9.93 7.04 7.90
N ILE A 51 9.31 6.12 7.13
CA ILE A 51 9.22 4.70 7.48
C ILE A 51 10.62 4.10 7.61
N TYR A 52 11.48 4.31 6.61
CA TYR A 52 12.87 3.84 6.65
C TYR A 52 13.61 4.36 7.89
N ASP A 53 13.47 5.66 8.20
CA ASP A 53 14.17 6.28 9.32
C ASP A 53 13.70 5.74 10.68
N ASN A 54 12.43 5.37 10.79
CA ASN A 54 11.85 4.79 12.02
C ASN A 54 12.22 3.32 12.26
N LEU A 55 12.52 2.56 11.22
CA LEU A 55 12.95 1.17 11.36
C LEU A 55 14.37 1.09 11.93
N GLU A 56 14.62 0.12 12.77
CA GLU A 56 15.98 -0.27 13.15
C GLU A 56 16.63 -1.11 12.04
N THR A 57 17.97 -1.15 12.03
CA THR A 57 18.74 -1.96 11.06
C THR A 57 18.40 -3.45 11.19
N GLY A 58 18.14 -4.10 10.08
CA GLY A 58 17.72 -5.50 10.01
C GLY A 58 16.19 -5.69 10.06
N ASN A 59 15.43 -4.65 10.33
CA ASN A 59 13.97 -4.69 10.38
C ASN A 59 13.34 -4.41 9.00
N ALA A 60 12.06 -4.76 8.84
CA ALA A 60 11.41 -4.80 7.53
C ALA A 60 10.21 -3.86 7.41
N PHE A 61 9.97 -3.41 6.18
CA PHE A 61 8.75 -2.76 5.73
C PHE A 61 8.04 -3.64 4.71
N LEU A 62 6.76 -3.90 4.91
CA LEU A 62 5.88 -4.55 3.94
C LEU A 62 4.96 -3.50 3.31
N LEU A 63 5.06 -3.37 2.00
CA LEU A 63 4.21 -2.51 1.19
C LEU A 63 3.31 -3.36 0.30
N VAL A 64 1.99 -3.18 0.37
CA VAL A 64 1.03 -3.80 -0.55
C VAL A 64 0.16 -2.72 -1.16
N GLU A 65 0.18 -2.59 -2.48
CA GLU A 65 -0.51 -1.53 -3.20
C GLU A 65 -1.21 -2.05 -4.46
N LYS A 66 -2.20 -1.32 -4.90
CA LYS A 66 -2.72 -1.45 -6.26
C LYS A 66 -1.71 -0.83 -7.23
N VAL A 67 -1.46 -1.51 -8.35
CA VAL A 67 -0.48 -1.08 -9.35
C VAL A 67 -1.08 -0.94 -10.72
N LEU A 68 -0.51 -0.05 -11.52
CA LEU A 68 -0.79 0.05 -12.94
C LEU A 68 -0.07 -1.04 -13.73
N GLY A 69 -0.65 -1.46 -14.84
CA GLY A 69 0.03 -2.26 -15.85
C GLY A 69 1.18 -1.48 -16.49
N ASN A 70 2.15 -2.19 -17.06
CA ASN A 70 3.28 -1.57 -17.76
C ASN A 70 2.89 -0.96 -19.13
N SER A 71 1.70 -1.27 -19.63
CA SER A 71 1.05 -0.66 -20.78
C SER A 71 -0.44 -0.53 -20.52
N SER A 72 -1.11 0.34 -21.29
CA SER A 72 -2.58 0.48 -21.23
C SER A 72 -3.30 -0.84 -21.45
N ASP A 73 -2.88 -1.62 -22.43
CA ASP A 73 -3.53 -2.90 -22.77
C ASP A 73 -3.41 -3.93 -21.63
N LEU A 74 -2.25 -3.99 -20.98
CA LEU A 74 -2.03 -4.85 -19.81
C LEU A 74 -2.79 -4.35 -18.58
N ASP A 75 -2.90 -3.03 -18.40
CA ASP A 75 -3.69 -2.47 -17.32
C ASP A 75 -5.18 -2.78 -17.50
N ASP A 76 -5.71 -2.56 -18.69
CA ASP A 76 -7.10 -2.86 -19.04
C ASP A 76 -7.43 -4.35 -18.85
N LEU A 77 -6.51 -5.24 -19.27
CA LEU A 77 -6.65 -6.69 -19.07
C LEU A 77 -6.73 -7.02 -17.57
N MET A 78 -5.80 -6.55 -16.77
CA MET A 78 -5.76 -6.81 -15.31
C MET A 78 -6.99 -6.24 -14.60
N VAL A 79 -7.43 -5.04 -14.99
CA VAL A 79 -8.63 -4.41 -14.44
C VAL A 79 -9.88 -5.19 -14.80
N LYS A 80 -10.00 -5.67 -16.04
CA LYS A 80 -11.11 -6.52 -16.48
C LYS A 80 -11.17 -7.81 -15.66
N GLU A 81 -10.07 -8.55 -15.59
CA GLU A 81 -9.99 -9.80 -14.82
C GLU A 81 -10.32 -9.59 -13.33
N TYR A 82 -9.89 -8.45 -12.76
CA TYR A 82 -10.25 -8.08 -11.38
C TYR A 82 -11.74 -7.86 -11.20
N TYR A 83 -12.43 -7.25 -12.15
CA TYR A 83 -13.89 -7.06 -12.08
C TYR A 83 -14.64 -8.37 -12.33
N ASP A 84 -14.18 -9.21 -13.24
CA ASP A 84 -14.75 -10.54 -13.49
C ASP A 84 -14.63 -11.42 -12.23
N MET A 85 -13.48 -11.39 -11.55
CA MET A 85 -13.30 -12.04 -10.25
C MET A 85 -14.29 -11.51 -9.20
N LYS A 86 -14.50 -10.20 -9.09
CA LYS A 86 -15.48 -9.64 -8.16
C LYS A 86 -16.91 -10.12 -8.46
N SER A 87 -17.29 -10.13 -9.72
CA SER A 87 -18.59 -10.61 -10.16
C SER A 87 -18.79 -12.08 -9.79
N SER A 88 -17.77 -12.94 -9.92
CA SER A 88 -17.82 -14.34 -9.50
C SER A 88 -17.93 -14.52 -7.98
N HIS A 89 -17.54 -13.51 -7.18
CA HIS A 89 -17.67 -13.49 -5.73
C HIS A 89 -18.90 -12.72 -5.24
N GLN A 90 -19.98 -12.74 -6.02
CA GLN A 90 -21.31 -12.20 -5.68
C GLN A 90 -21.39 -10.66 -5.53
N TYR A 91 -20.38 -9.92 -5.98
CA TYR A 91 -20.53 -8.47 -6.11
C TYR A 91 -21.41 -8.15 -7.31
N THR A 92 -22.43 -7.32 -7.11
CA THR A 92 -23.27 -6.84 -8.21
C THR A 92 -22.52 -5.81 -9.05
N GLU A 93 -22.87 -5.69 -10.34
CA GLU A 93 -22.31 -4.66 -11.22
C GLU A 93 -22.47 -3.24 -10.64
N LYS A 94 -23.62 -2.99 -10.00
CA LYS A 94 -23.88 -1.71 -9.33
C LYS A 94 -22.86 -1.45 -8.22
N GLN A 95 -22.59 -2.41 -7.33
CA GLN A 95 -21.62 -2.27 -6.25
C GLN A 95 -20.21 -2.04 -6.78
N ILE A 96 -19.83 -2.74 -7.86
CA ILE A 96 -18.53 -2.56 -8.53
C ILE A 96 -18.41 -1.14 -9.09
N LYS A 97 -19.44 -0.67 -9.81
CA LYS A 97 -19.49 0.66 -10.42
C LYS A 97 -19.48 1.78 -9.37
N ASP A 98 -20.32 1.65 -8.34
CA ASP A 98 -20.40 2.64 -7.26
C ASP A 98 -19.06 2.74 -6.50
N LYS A 99 -18.41 1.60 -6.22
CA LYS A 99 -17.09 1.58 -5.59
C LYS A 99 -16.02 2.19 -6.50
N ARG A 100 -16.02 1.89 -7.80
CA ARG A 100 -15.11 2.52 -8.76
C ARG A 100 -15.25 4.04 -8.74
N LYS A 101 -16.48 4.53 -8.84
CA LYS A 101 -16.78 5.96 -8.84
C LYS A 101 -16.32 6.64 -7.54
N SER A 102 -16.50 6.00 -6.39
CA SER A 102 -16.08 6.55 -5.10
C SER A 102 -14.55 6.65 -4.93
N LEU A 103 -13.79 5.99 -5.79
CA LEU A 103 -12.33 5.98 -5.78
C LEU A 103 -11.71 6.90 -6.86
N GLU A 104 -12.52 7.45 -7.76
CA GLU A 104 -12.03 8.39 -8.78
C GLU A 104 -11.44 9.65 -8.13
N GLY A 105 -10.22 10.00 -8.53
CA GLY A 105 -9.49 11.15 -7.98
C GLY A 105 -8.93 10.95 -6.56
N VAL A 106 -9.25 9.83 -5.89
CA VAL A 106 -8.78 9.52 -4.54
C VAL A 106 -7.74 8.40 -4.55
N LEU A 107 -8.01 7.34 -5.30
CA LEU A 107 -7.08 6.23 -5.49
C LEU A 107 -6.17 6.55 -6.69
N VAL A 108 -4.87 6.68 -6.43
CA VAL A 108 -3.86 6.98 -7.45
C VAL A 108 -2.80 5.89 -7.45
N PRO A 109 -3.02 4.76 -8.15
CA PRO A 109 -2.01 3.71 -8.27
C PRO A 109 -0.84 4.21 -9.14
N ILE A 110 0.34 3.68 -8.87
CA ILE A 110 1.54 3.85 -9.69
C ILE A 110 2.03 2.48 -10.18
N THR A 111 3.01 2.45 -11.08
CA THR A 111 3.55 1.17 -11.58
C THR A 111 4.30 0.42 -10.48
N ALA A 112 4.43 -0.90 -10.65
CA ALA A 112 5.23 -1.72 -9.75
C ALA A 112 6.68 -1.22 -9.66
N LYS A 113 7.27 -0.85 -10.80
CA LYS A 113 8.62 -0.28 -10.88
C LYS A 113 8.76 1.00 -10.04
N TRP A 114 7.79 1.90 -10.11
CA TRP A 114 7.83 3.14 -9.33
C TRP A 114 7.73 2.88 -7.82
N ASN A 115 6.91 1.91 -7.38
CA ASN A 115 6.90 1.51 -5.97
C ASN A 115 8.25 0.97 -5.51
N GLU A 116 8.94 0.18 -6.33
CA GLU A 116 10.30 -0.28 -6.02
C GLU A 116 11.30 0.88 -5.95
N ASP A 117 11.19 1.86 -6.85
CA ASP A 117 12.07 3.03 -6.84
C ASP A 117 11.85 3.87 -5.58
N LEU A 118 10.60 4.09 -5.15
CA LEU A 118 10.29 4.76 -3.88
C LEU A 118 10.99 4.08 -2.69
N LEU A 119 10.96 2.74 -2.64
CA LEU A 119 11.62 1.98 -1.59
C LEU A 119 13.16 2.13 -1.64
N LYS A 120 13.74 1.96 -2.82
CA LYS A 120 15.20 2.08 -3.02
C LYS A 120 15.72 3.49 -2.73
N GLU A 121 15.02 4.51 -3.21
CA GLU A 121 15.36 5.92 -2.98
C GLU A 121 15.22 6.33 -1.51
N ALA A 122 14.33 5.69 -0.75
CA ALA A 122 14.22 5.88 0.70
C ALA A 122 15.43 5.33 1.48
N GLY A 123 16.21 4.42 0.87
CA GLY A 123 17.42 3.85 1.44
C GLY A 123 17.40 2.34 1.66
N PHE A 124 16.28 1.67 1.39
CA PHE A 124 16.22 0.21 1.48
C PHE A 124 17.13 -0.44 0.45
N ARG A 125 18.07 -1.26 0.94
CA ARG A 125 19.04 -1.96 0.07
C ARG A 125 18.54 -3.29 -0.43
N GLN A 126 17.69 -3.94 0.34
CA GLN A 126 17.09 -5.23 0.02
C GLN A 126 15.58 -4.99 -0.21
N VAL A 127 15.16 -5.06 -1.46
CA VAL A 127 13.77 -4.87 -1.88
C VAL A 127 13.41 -6.00 -2.83
N ASP A 128 12.37 -6.74 -2.50
CA ASP A 128 11.85 -7.83 -3.35
C ASP A 128 10.33 -7.77 -3.44
N CYS A 129 9.79 -8.08 -4.63
CA CYS A 129 8.36 -8.25 -4.85
C CYS A 129 8.00 -9.70 -4.52
N PHE A 130 7.47 -9.94 -3.32
CA PHE A 130 7.15 -11.29 -2.84
C PHE A 130 5.78 -11.79 -3.29
N TRP A 131 4.92 -10.89 -3.77
CA TRP A 131 3.57 -11.25 -4.20
C TRP A 131 3.07 -10.32 -5.31
N ARG A 132 2.39 -10.90 -6.30
CA ARG A 132 1.67 -10.18 -7.35
C ARG A 132 0.40 -10.94 -7.73
N TYR A 133 -0.71 -10.21 -7.80
CA TYR A 133 -1.97 -10.74 -8.25
C TYR A 133 -2.76 -9.67 -9.01
N LEU A 134 -2.97 -9.88 -10.31
CA LEU A 134 -3.60 -8.90 -11.20
C LEU A 134 -2.96 -7.52 -11.04
N ASN A 135 -3.78 -6.52 -10.74
CA ASN A 135 -3.37 -5.14 -10.49
C ASN A 135 -3.03 -4.85 -9.01
N PHE A 136 -2.52 -5.85 -8.28
CA PHE A 136 -1.99 -5.71 -6.93
C PHE A 136 -0.58 -6.28 -6.86
N ALA A 137 0.26 -5.69 -6.03
CA ALA A 137 1.59 -6.20 -5.75
C ALA A 137 2.00 -5.92 -4.31
N GLY A 138 2.88 -6.76 -3.78
CA GLY A 138 3.42 -6.65 -2.43
C GLY A 138 4.94 -6.76 -2.43
N TRP A 139 5.58 -5.87 -1.69
CA TRP A 139 7.04 -5.82 -1.53
C TRP A 139 7.43 -5.97 -0.07
N ILE A 140 8.57 -6.62 0.12
CA ILE A 140 9.33 -6.59 1.36
C ILE A 140 10.57 -5.73 1.12
N ALA A 141 10.85 -4.83 2.05
CA ALA A 141 12.04 -3.99 2.05
C ALA A 141 12.72 -4.07 3.41
N VAL A 142 14.02 -4.41 3.44
CA VAL A 142 14.79 -4.56 4.68
C VAL A 142 15.81 -3.44 4.77
N LYS A 143 15.89 -2.82 5.98
CA LYS A 143 16.85 -1.74 6.29
C LYS A 143 18.25 -2.24 6.62
#